data_e00ca3721e4174d8e83bfb80de688db6
#
_entry.id   e00ca3721e4174d8e83bfb80de688db6
#
_cell.length_a   1.000
_cell.length_b   1.000
_cell.length_c   1.000
_cell.angle_alpha   90.00
_cell.angle_beta   90.00
_cell.angle_gamma   90.00
#
_symmetry.space_group_name_H-M   'P 1'
#
loop_
_entity.id
_entity.type
_entity.pdbx_description
1 polymer ?
#
loop_
_entity_poly.entity_id
_entity_poly.type
_entity_poly.pdbx_seq_one_letter_code
_entity_poly.pdbx_strand_id
1 'polypeptide(L)'
;MRRKDREVSAEQAWEIVERCSYGVLAMTKPDGTPYAVPVNFAREGNYLYIHCAQAGEKTDCLNHQPQVCVTCVEGGAWVDQPALTTRYASAVMLGRVEELTDEADKVKALRLLCMRLAPEHPRSHGDSSECRGKTAVWRITVEQITGKANPGRIE
;
A
#
# COMPACT_ATOMS: atom_id res chain seq x y z
N MET A 1 18.10 -1.01 -9.37
CA MET A 1 17.70 -2.45 -9.37
C MET A 1 18.75 -3.30 -10.10
N ARG A 2 19.05 -4.53 -9.63
CA ARG A 2 20.06 -5.41 -10.28
C ARG A 2 19.58 -6.00 -11.61
N ARG A 3 18.33 -6.51 -11.64
CA ARG A 3 17.72 -7.12 -12.83
C ARG A 3 17.00 -6.05 -13.66
N LYS A 4 17.78 -5.31 -14.43
CA LYS A 4 17.29 -4.25 -15.33
C LYS A 4 16.33 -4.77 -16.41
N ASP A 5 16.54 -6.01 -16.83
CA ASP A 5 15.70 -6.71 -17.81
C ASP A 5 14.25 -6.97 -17.32
N ARG A 6 13.99 -6.81 -16.03
CA ARG A 6 12.68 -6.99 -15.39
C ARG A 6 12.11 -5.70 -14.79
N GLU A 7 12.87 -4.63 -14.85
CA GLU A 7 12.44 -3.33 -14.36
C GLU A 7 11.34 -2.77 -15.28
N VAL A 8 10.28 -2.25 -14.66
CA VAL A 8 9.21 -1.57 -15.38
C VAL A 8 9.25 -0.07 -15.07
N SER A 9 8.59 0.75 -15.90
CA SER A 9 8.53 2.19 -15.66
C SER A 9 7.77 2.53 -14.35
N ALA A 10 7.91 3.78 -13.88
CA ALA A 10 7.17 4.23 -12.70
C ALA A 10 5.65 4.19 -12.93
N GLU A 11 5.20 4.54 -14.13
CA GLU A 11 3.79 4.46 -14.52
C GLU A 11 3.27 3.02 -14.43
N GLN A 12 4.00 2.06 -15.00
CA GLN A 12 3.66 0.65 -14.93
C GLN A 12 3.70 0.12 -13.49
N ALA A 13 4.63 0.61 -12.67
CA ALA A 13 4.68 0.26 -11.26
C ALA A 13 3.43 0.75 -10.51
N TRP A 14 2.94 1.96 -10.81
CA TRP A 14 1.67 2.45 -10.27
C TRP A 14 0.46 1.65 -10.76
N GLU A 15 0.45 1.21 -12.00
CA GLU A 15 -0.61 0.31 -12.51
C GLU A 15 -0.63 -1.02 -11.75
N ILE A 16 0.54 -1.59 -11.42
CA ILE A 16 0.64 -2.78 -10.56
C ILE A 16 0.01 -2.50 -9.20
N VAL A 17 0.32 -1.36 -8.57
CA VAL A 17 -0.25 -0.96 -7.28
C VAL A 17 -1.77 -0.88 -7.35
N GLU A 18 -2.32 -0.33 -8.43
CA GLU A 18 -3.78 -0.23 -8.59
C GLU A 18 -4.47 -1.60 -8.70
N ARG A 19 -3.81 -2.59 -9.29
CA ARG A 19 -4.35 -3.94 -9.45
C ARG A 19 -4.16 -4.83 -8.21
N CYS A 20 -3.34 -4.39 -7.22
CA CYS A 20 -3.15 -5.13 -5.98
C CYS A 20 -4.30 -4.88 -5.01
N SER A 21 -4.84 -5.94 -4.41
CA SER A 21 -5.93 -5.85 -3.41
C SER A 21 -5.45 -5.38 -2.04
N TYR A 22 -4.19 -5.60 -1.71
CA TYR A 22 -3.54 -5.17 -0.46
C TYR A 22 -2.04 -5.01 -0.68
N GLY A 23 -1.35 -4.41 0.28
CA GLY A 23 0.10 -4.34 0.33
C GLY A 23 0.62 -4.84 1.67
N VAL A 24 1.93 -5.04 1.76
CA VAL A 24 2.63 -5.27 3.03
C VAL A 24 3.36 -3.99 3.41
N LEU A 25 2.98 -3.43 4.55
CA LEU A 25 3.60 -2.25 5.14
C LEU A 25 4.73 -2.70 6.07
N ALA A 26 5.96 -2.37 5.71
CA ALA A 26 7.15 -2.61 6.51
C ALA A 26 7.54 -1.34 7.28
N MET A 27 7.80 -1.50 8.56
CA MET A 27 8.06 -0.46 9.55
C MET A 27 9.22 -0.86 10.45
N THR A 28 9.68 0.07 11.27
CA THR A 28 10.69 -0.17 12.32
C THR A 28 10.06 0.01 13.67
N LYS A 29 10.22 -0.97 14.56
CA LYS A 29 9.80 -0.87 15.96
C LYS A 29 10.68 0.12 16.76
N PRO A 30 10.21 0.59 17.93
CA PRO A 30 11.02 1.43 18.81
C PRO A 30 12.36 0.84 19.23
N ASP A 31 12.47 -0.49 19.27
CA ASP A 31 13.72 -1.21 19.57
C ASP A 31 14.64 -1.40 18.35
N GLY A 32 14.26 -0.85 17.19
CA GLY A 32 14.99 -0.94 15.92
C GLY A 32 14.74 -2.22 15.12
N THR A 33 13.93 -3.15 15.64
CA THR A 33 13.64 -4.39 14.90
C THR A 33 12.61 -4.16 13.77
N PRO A 34 12.69 -4.90 12.66
CA PRO A 34 11.73 -4.77 11.58
C PRO A 34 10.35 -5.35 11.96
N TYR A 35 9.30 -4.71 11.47
CA TYR A 35 7.92 -5.17 11.61
C TYR A 35 7.16 -4.97 10.31
N ALA A 36 6.44 -5.98 9.87
CA ALA A 36 5.70 -5.91 8.61
C ALA A 36 4.32 -6.55 8.75
N VAL A 37 3.29 -5.89 8.21
CA VAL A 37 1.91 -6.35 8.25
C VAL A 37 1.19 -6.11 6.93
N PRO A 38 0.27 -6.98 6.51
CA PRO A 38 -0.62 -6.70 5.39
C PRO A 38 -1.58 -5.55 5.75
N VAL A 39 -1.79 -4.66 4.80
CA VAL A 39 -2.70 -3.52 4.94
C VAL A 39 -3.49 -3.30 3.66
N ASN A 40 -4.76 -2.97 3.82
CA ASN A 40 -5.53 -2.38 2.73
C ASN A 40 -5.13 -0.91 2.59
N PHE A 41 -5.14 -0.42 1.36
CA PHE A 41 -4.82 0.97 1.08
C PHE A 41 -5.71 1.53 -0.03
N ALA A 42 -5.79 2.84 -0.11
CA ALA A 42 -6.30 3.55 -1.28
C ALA A 42 -5.25 4.54 -1.77
N ARG A 43 -5.24 4.82 -3.06
CA ARG A 43 -4.26 5.71 -3.67
C ARG A 43 -4.92 6.98 -4.23
N GLU A 44 -4.24 8.09 -4.10
CA GLU A 44 -4.52 9.33 -4.82
C GLU A 44 -3.20 10.02 -5.19
N GLY A 45 -2.87 10.08 -6.47
CA GLY A 45 -1.56 10.62 -6.90
C GLY A 45 -0.39 9.83 -6.31
N ASN A 46 0.47 10.53 -5.56
CA ASN A 46 1.61 9.94 -4.85
C ASN A 46 1.29 9.52 -3.40
N TYR A 47 0.04 9.61 -3.00
CA TYR A 47 -0.39 9.29 -1.64
C TYR A 47 -1.02 7.91 -1.57
N LEU A 48 -0.66 7.16 -0.53
CA LEU A 48 -1.41 6.00 -0.07
C LEU A 48 -2.06 6.33 1.26
N TYR A 49 -3.33 5.98 1.37
CA TYR A 49 -4.09 6.11 2.61
C TYR A 49 -4.34 4.74 3.22
N ILE A 50 -4.07 4.62 4.50
CA ILE A 50 -4.37 3.43 5.30
C ILE A 50 -5.13 3.83 6.55
N HIS A 51 -5.82 2.89 7.18
CA HIS A 51 -6.45 3.09 8.47
C HIS A 51 -6.12 1.95 9.43
N CYS A 52 -6.16 2.25 10.73
CA CYS A 52 -5.95 1.24 11.78
C CYS A 52 -6.60 1.67 13.10
N ALA A 53 -6.47 0.83 14.11
CA ALA A 53 -6.80 1.20 15.48
C ALA A 53 -5.91 2.37 15.95
N GLN A 54 -6.43 3.16 16.89
CA GLN A 54 -5.71 4.31 17.47
C GLN A 54 -4.51 3.91 18.34
N ALA A 55 -4.46 2.65 18.78
CA ALA A 55 -3.38 2.11 19.59
C ALA A 55 -2.99 0.72 19.10
N GLY A 56 -1.73 0.32 19.34
CA GLY A 56 -1.19 -0.98 19.00
C GLY A 56 0.15 -0.87 18.29
N GLU A 57 0.82 -2.01 18.11
CA GLU A 57 2.18 -2.11 17.60
C GLU A 57 2.41 -1.36 16.29
N LYS A 58 1.45 -1.40 15.37
CA LYS A 58 1.52 -0.64 14.12
C LYS A 58 1.57 0.87 14.37
N THR A 59 0.67 1.40 15.20
CA THR A 59 0.62 2.82 15.56
C THR A 59 1.89 3.25 16.28
N ASP A 60 2.41 2.41 17.17
CA ASP A 60 3.68 2.68 17.89
C ASP A 60 4.86 2.76 16.91
N CYS A 61 4.93 1.87 15.93
CA CYS A 61 5.96 1.91 14.88
C CYS A 61 5.86 3.18 14.02
N LEU A 62 4.64 3.54 13.57
CA LEU A 62 4.42 4.70 12.71
C LEU A 62 4.73 6.02 13.41
N ASN A 63 4.42 6.13 14.71
CA ASN A 63 4.78 7.29 15.53
C ASN A 63 6.28 7.36 15.80
N HIS A 64 6.95 6.21 15.96
CA HIS A 64 8.37 6.16 16.25
C HIS A 64 9.23 6.52 15.02
N GLN A 65 8.95 5.91 13.87
CA GLN A 65 9.73 6.09 12.66
C GLN A 65 8.79 6.32 11.46
N PRO A 66 8.79 7.54 10.90
CA PRO A 66 7.89 7.85 9.80
C PRO A 66 8.33 7.27 8.45
N GLN A 67 9.56 6.77 8.30
CA GLN A 67 10.00 6.13 7.07
C GLN A 67 9.46 4.71 6.98
N VAL A 68 8.78 4.41 5.88
CA VAL A 68 8.11 3.14 5.66
C VAL A 68 8.36 2.62 4.25
N CYS A 69 8.15 1.32 4.10
CA CYS A 69 8.16 0.66 2.80
C CYS A 69 6.83 -0.09 2.61
N VAL A 70 6.17 0.13 1.49
CA VAL A 70 5.01 -0.66 1.09
C VAL A 70 5.37 -1.49 -0.13
N THR A 71 5.11 -2.78 -0.08
CA THR A 71 5.27 -3.67 -1.23
C THR A 71 3.99 -4.40 -1.54
N CYS A 72 3.74 -4.66 -2.81
CA CYS A 72 2.61 -5.46 -3.25
C CYS A 72 2.98 -6.30 -4.48
N VAL A 73 2.24 -7.41 -4.65
CA VAL A 73 2.40 -8.35 -5.76
C VAL A 73 1.03 -8.55 -6.40
N GLU A 74 0.94 -8.25 -7.68
CA GLU A 74 -0.29 -8.39 -8.44
C GLU A 74 -0.61 -9.87 -8.70
N GLY A 75 -1.83 -10.29 -8.37
CA GLY A 75 -2.36 -11.62 -8.69
C GLY A 75 -1.60 -12.80 -8.07
N GLY A 76 -0.57 -12.53 -7.24
CA GLY A 76 0.33 -13.54 -6.70
C GLY A 76 1.53 -13.82 -7.59
N ALA A 77 2.26 -14.88 -7.25
CA ALA A 77 3.43 -15.33 -7.98
C ALA A 77 3.33 -16.86 -8.18
N TRP A 78 3.66 -17.33 -9.37
CA TRP A 78 3.66 -18.77 -9.67
C TRP A 78 4.84 -19.17 -10.53
N VAL A 79 5.24 -20.43 -10.41
CA VAL A 79 6.37 -20.98 -11.16
C VAL A 79 5.91 -21.46 -12.52
N ASP A 80 6.55 -20.96 -13.56
CA ASP A 80 6.43 -21.46 -14.93
C ASP A 80 7.28 -22.74 -15.01
N GLN A 81 6.63 -23.89 -15.05
CA GLN A 81 7.28 -25.20 -15.01
C GLN A 81 8.27 -25.46 -16.14
N PRO A 82 7.95 -25.16 -17.42
CA PRO A 82 8.92 -25.38 -18.51
C PRO A 82 10.17 -24.51 -18.41
N ALA A 83 10.01 -23.26 -17.97
CA ALA A 83 11.12 -22.31 -17.89
C ALA A 83 11.80 -22.27 -16.52
N LEU A 84 11.25 -22.98 -15.51
CA LEU A 84 11.69 -22.93 -14.11
C LEU A 84 11.89 -21.50 -13.59
N THR A 85 10.98 -20.60 -13.98
CA THR A 85 11.01 -19.19 -13.60
C THR A 85 9.70 -18.76 -12.95
N THR A 86 9.75 -17.79 -12.06
CA THR A 86 8.57 -17.25 -11.41
C THR A 86 7.97 -16.13 -12.27
N ARG A 87 6.70 -16.24 -12.58
CA ARG A 87 5.88 -15.15 -13.15
C ARG A 87 5.37 -14.29 -12.02
N TYR A 88 5.49 -12.98 -12.13
CA TYR A 88 5.01 -12.02 -11.14
C TYR A 88 5.02 -10.61 -11.71
N ALA A 89 4.24 -9.74 -11.10
CA ALA A 89 4.39 -8.29 -11.19
C ALA A 89 4.34 -7.72 -9.76
N SER A 90 5.26 -6.85 -9.42
CA SER A 90 5.39 -6.31 -8.07
C SER A 90 5.85 -4.87 -8.09
N ALA A 91 5.44 -4.12 -7.05
CA ALA A 91 5.90 -2.76 -6.80
C ALA A 91 6.42 -2.63 -5.38
N VAL A 92 7.44 -1.78 -5.22
CA VAL A 92 8.01 -1.39 -3.93
C VAL A 92 8.00 0.13 -3.86
N MET A 93 7.39 0.66 -2.81
CA MET A 93 7.21 2.09 -2.57
C MET A 93 7.90 2.46 -1.27
N LEU A 94 8.83 3.41 -1.34
CA LEU A 94 9.46 4.01 -0.17
C LEU A 94 8.83 5.37 0.06
N GLY A 95 8.57 5.71 1.31
CA GLY A 95 7.95 6.99 1.62
C GLY A 95 7.89 7.30 3.10
N ARG A 96 7.20 8.38 3.40
CA ARG A 96 7.01 8.88 4.77
C ARG A 96 5.54 8.89 5.12
N VAL A 97 5.26 8.43 6.32
CA VAL A 97 3.90 8.38 6.86
C VAL A 97 3.66 9.54 7.81
N GLU A 98 2.44 10.03 7.84
CA GLU A 98 1.92 11.00 8.80
C GLU A 98 0.48 10.66 9.18
N GLU A 99 0.11 10.90 10.43
CA GLU A 99 -1.27 10.78 10.86
C GLU A 99 -2.08 11.98 10.39
N LEU A 100 -3.24 11.74 9.79
CA LEU A 100 -4.17 12.80 9.44
C LEU A 100 -4.92 13.22 10.71
N THR A 101 -4.80 14.49 11.08
CA THR A 101 -5.49 15.08 12.24
C THR A 101 -6.68 15.94 11.83
N ASP A 102 -6.66 16.50 10.61
CA ASP A 102 -7.79 17.25 10.07
C ASP A 102 -8.97 16.35 9.72
N GLU A 103 -10.16 16.72 10.15
CA GLU A 103 -11.35 15.89 9.96
C GLU A 103 -11.77 15.78 8.50
N ALA A 104 -11.60 16.81 7.68
CA ALA A 104 -11.96 16.76 6.28
C ALA A 104 -11.02 15.81 5.52
N ASP A 105 -9.72 15.84 5.84
CA ASP A 105 -8.72 14.93 5.27
C ASP A 105 -8.99 13.47 5.67
N LYS A 106 -9.35 13.22 6.93
CA LYS A 106 -9.73 11.88 7.40
C LYS A 106 -10.94 11.34 6.64
N VAL A 107 -11.98 12.16 6.51
CA VAL A 107 -13.20 11.76 5.78
C VAL A 107 -12.89 11.45 4.33
N LYS A 108 -12.10 12.30 3.68
CA LYS A 108 -11.64 12.07 2.29
C LYS A 108 -10.92 10.75 2.16
N ALA A 109 -9.94 10.47 3.02
CA ALA A 109 -9.16 9.25 3.00
C ALA A 109 -10.01 7.99 3.25
N LEU A 110 -10.90 8.04 4.25
CA LEU A 110 -11.82 6.94 4.54
C LEU A 110 -12.79 6.68 3.38
N ARG A 111 -13.26 7.72 2.72
CA ARG A 111 -14.09 7.58 1.51
C ARG A 111 -13.33 6.90 0.37
N LEU A 112 -12.09 7.30 0.11
CA LEU A 112 -11.23 6.65 -0.90
C LEU A 112 -11.04 5.16 -0.60
N LEU A 113 -10.79 4.82 0.67
CA LEU A 113 -10.68 3.43 1.12
C LEU A 113 -11.98 2.65 0.89
N CYS A 114 -13.13 3.22 1.26
CA CYS A 114 -14.43 2.61 1.03
C CYS A 114 -14.70 2.40 -0.47
N MET A 115 -14.46 3.41 -1.29
CA MET A 115 -14.66 3.32 -2.75
C MET A 115 -13.81 2.22 -3.38
N ARG A 116 -12.59 2.04 -2.90
CA ARG A 116 -11.68 1.00 -3.42
C ARG A 116 -12.05 -0.40 -2.94
N LEU A 117 -12.39 -0.55 -1.65
CA LEU A 117 -12.52 -1.86 -1.00
C LEU A 117 -13.95 -2.40 -1.03
N ALA A 118 -14.93 -1.53 -1.10
CA ALA A 118 -16.36 -1.86 -1.08
C ALA A 118 -17.16 -0.85 -1.91
N PRO A 119 -16.94 -0.77 -3.24
CA PRO A 119 -17.54 0.26 -4.09
C PRO A 119 -19.07 0.25 -4.05
N GLU A 120 -19.69 -0.92 -3.88
CA GLU A 120 -21.15 -1.07 -3.81
C GLU A 120 -21.75 -0.72 -2.42
N HIS A 121 -20.89 -0.49 -1.42
CA HIS A 121 -21.40 -0.19 -0.08
C HIS A 121 -21.92 1.26 0.00
N PRO A 122 -23.09 1.52 0.62
CA PRO A 122 -23.65 2.87 0.71
C PRO A 122 -22.68 3.94 1.26
N ARG A 123 -21.80 3.58 2.18
CA ARG A 123 -20.77 4.49 2.74
C ARG A 123 -19.72 4.93 1.73
N SER A 124 -19.54 4.21 0.63
CA SER A 124 -18.60 4.60 -0.44
C SER A 124 -19.06 5.87 -1.16
N HIS A 125 -20.36 6.14 -1.13
CA HIS A 125 -21.00 7.29 -1.78
C HIS A 125 -21.65 8.28 -0.78
N GLY A 126 -21.69 7.90 0.50
CA GLY A 126 -22.35 8.66 1.57
C GLY A 126 -21.39 9.28 2.58
N ASP A 127 -21.92 9.58 3.76
CA ASP A 127 -21.17 10.16 4.87
C ASP A 127 -20.36 9.07 5.62
N SER A 128 -19.04 9.19 5.59
CA SER A 128 -18.10 8.32 6.32
C SER A 128 -17.84 8.83 7.75
N SER A 129 -18.62 9.79 8.23
CA SER A 129 -18.41 10.46 9.53
C SER A 129 -18.48 9.53 10.75
N GLU A 130 -19.24 8.43 10.65
CA GLU A 130 -19.36 7.45 11.73
C GLU A 130 -18.05 6.74 12.09
N CYS A 131 -17.04 6.73 11.18
CA CYS A 131 -15.75 6.12 11.41
C CYS A 131 -14.73 7.04 12.10
N ARG A 132 -15.05 8.33 12.29
CA ARG A 132 -14.11 9.38 12.70
C ARG A 132 -13.51 9.16 14.09
N GLY A 133 -14.31 8.74 15.05
CA GLY A 133 -13.91 8.71 16.47
C GLY A 133 -13.12 7.48 16.92
N LYS A 134 -13.00 6.44 16.09
CA LYS A 134 -12.45 5.13 16.50
C LYS A 134 -11.25 4.66 15.70
N THR A 135 -10.87 5.40 14.65
CA THR A 135 -9.92 4.93 13.65
C THR A 135 -8.83 5.99 13.45
N ALA A 136 -7.58 5.58 13.55
CA ALA A 136 -6.46 6.37 13.10
C ALA A 136 -6.35 6.25 11.56
N VAL A 137 -6.15 7.37 10.89
CA VAL A 137 -5.99 7.44 9.43
C VAL A 137 -4.62 8.02 9.13
N TRP A 138 -3.90 7.34 8.27
CA TRP A 138 -2.52 7.69 7.95
C TRP A 138 -2.37 7.91 6.45
N ARG A 139 -1.59 8.92 6.10
CA ARG A 139 -1.16 9.19 4.72
C ARG A 139 0.31 8.82 4.56
N ILE A 140 0.64 8.04 3.56
CA ILE A 140 2.00 7.74 3.14
C ILE A 140 2.28 8.56 1.89
N THR A 141 3.21 9.51 1.97
CA THR A 141 3.74 10.21 0.80
C THR A 141 4.81 9.33 0.16
N VAL A 142 4.54 8.78 -1.02
CA VAL A 142 5.49 7.95 -1.74
C VAL A 142 6.53 8.84 -2.40
N GLU A 143 7.78 8.69 -1.97
CA GLU A 143 8.94 9.45 -2.45
C GLU A 143 9.66 8.72 -3.59
N GLN A 144 9.60 7.39 -3.56
CA GLN A 144 10.19 6.54 -4.59
C GLN A 144 9.33 5.31 -4.84
N ILE A 145 9.09 5.00 -6.10
CA ILE A 145 8.46 3.76 -6.52
C ILE A 145 9.38 3.01 -7.50
N THR A 146 9.44 1.71 -7.35
CA THR A 146 10.10 0.80 -8.31
C THR A 146 9.18 -0.38 -8.59
N GLY A 147 9.13 -0.79 -9.84
CA GLY A 147 8.34 -1.93 -10.27
C GLY A 147 9.20 -2.99 -10.94
N LYS A 148 8.74 -4.23 -10.83
CA LYS A 148 9.40 -5.39 -11.41
C LYS A 148 8.37 -6.39 -11.90
N ALA A 149 8.52 -6.83 -13.15
CA ALA A 149 7.66 -7.84 -13.74
C ALA A 149 8.45 -8.94 -14.44
N ASN A 150 7.91 -10.13 -14.42
CA ASN A 150 8.37 -11.26 -15.22
C ASN A 150 7.14 -11.97 -15.79
N PRO A 151 6.70 -11.64 -17.02
CA PRO A 151 5.51 -12.21 -17.63
C PRO A 151 5.68 -13.70 -18.01
N GLY A 152 6.91 -14.22 -17.93
CA GLY A 152 7.25 -15.52 -18.48
C GLY A 152 7.57 -15.46 -19.97
N ARG A 153 7.83 -16.58 -20.61
CA ARG A 153 7.88 -16.65 -22.06
C ARG A 153 6.45 -16.59 -22.60
N ILE A 154 6.17 -15.64 -23.46
CA ILE A 154 5.01 -15.67 -24.34
C ILE A 154 5.43 -16.63 -25.47
N GLU A 155 4.84 -17.84 -25.51
CA GLU A 155 4.93 -18.72 -26.65
C GLU A 155 3.97 -18.27 -27.73
#